data_07bd050c7adaccc25f2d67a485381fdd
#
_entry.id   07bd050c7adaccc25f2d67a485381fdd
#
_cell.length_a   1.000
_cell.length_b   1.000
_cell.length_c   1.000
_cell.angle_alpha   90.00
_cell.angle_beta   90.00
_cell.angle_gamma   90.00
#
_symmetry.space_group_name_H-M   'P 1'
#
loop_
_entity.id
_entity.type
_entity.pdbx_description
1 polymer ?
#
loop_
_entity_poly.entity_id
_entity_poly.type
_entity_poly.pdbx_seq_one_letter_code
_entity_poly.pdbx_strand_id
1 'polypeptide(L)'
;MRPGAHIKAGVEVLEEILGRHRPAAVALSDWGKSHRFAGSGDRAAIGNLVYDALRRKRSLAAQMGSDGPRAVILAAAVNTGKEDTIRALCRGLLEWAKAQPAP
;
A
#
# COMPACT_ATOMS: atom_id res chain seq x y z
N MET A 1 8.53 1.16 11.36
CA MET A 1 8.03 1.95 10.21
C MET A 1 6.72 2.64 10.58
N ARG A 2 6.49 3.79 10.02
CA ARG A 2 5.21 4.50 10.19
C ARG A 2 4.15 3.90 9.26
N PRO A 3 2.86 4.04 9.60
CA PRO A 3 1.77 3.53 8.74
C PRO A 3 1.85 3.99 7.28
N GLY A 4 2.25 5.24 7.04
CA GLY A 4 2.44 5.75 5.69
C GLY A 4 3.52 5.02 4.90
N ALA A 5 4.58 4.56 5.58
CA ALA A 5 5.63 3.76 4.96
C ALA A 5 5.13 2.36 4.60
N HIS A 6 4.25 1.77 5.42
CA HIS A 6 3.60 0.49 5.09
C HIS A 6 2.77 0.60 3.81
N ILE A 7 2.05 1.71 3.65
CA ILE A 7 1.22 1.96 2.47
C ILE A 7 2.10 2.10 1.23
N LYS A 8 3.16 2.89 1.32
CA LYS A 8 4.12 3.05 0.22
C LYS A 8 4.73 1.72 -0.19
N ALA A 9 5.17 0.94 0.78
CA ALA A 9 5.72 -0.40 0.54
C ALA A 9 4.68 -1.33 -0.11
N GLY A 10 3.45 -1.29 0.37
CA GLY A 10 2.35 -2.06 -0.21
C GLY A 10 2.11 -1.72 -1.68
N VAL A 11 2.17 -0.43 -2.03
CA VAL A 11 2.04 0.03 -3.42
C VAL A 11 3.18 -0.53 -4.28
N GLU A 12 4.42 -0.42 -3.80
CA GLU A 12 5.59 -0.94 -4.51
C GLU A 12 5.48 -2.45 -4.78
N VAL A 13 5.09 -3.21 -3.77
CA VAL A 13 4.91 -4.66 -3.90
C VAL A 13 3.78 -5.00 -4.86
N LEU A 14 2.65 -4.31 -4.75
CA LEU A 14 1.51 -4.55 -5.64
C LEU A 14 1.83 -4.21 -7.09
N GLU A 15 2.62 -3.18 -7.34
CA GLU A 15 3.11 -2.84 -8.68
C GLU A 15 3.93 -3.99 -9.29
N GLU A 16 4.78 -4.63 -8.49
CA GLU A 16 5.55 -5.80 -8.93
C GLU A 16 4.64 -6.99 -9.26
N ILE A 17 3.63 -7.22 -8.43
CA ILE A 17 2.69 -8.33 -8.63
C ILE A 17 1.86 -8.13 -9.90
N LEU A 18 1.26 -6.96 -10.05
CA LEU A 18 0.35 -6.69 -11.16
C LEU A 18 1.07 -6.32 -12.45
N GLY A 19 2.15 -5.54 -12.34
CA GLY A 19 2.89 -5.05 -13.50
C GLY A 19 3.81 -6.08 -14.12
N ARG A 20 4.43 -6.92 -13.29
CA ARG A 20 5.40 -7.96 -13.75
C ARG A 20 4.88 -9.37 -13.59
N HIS A 21 3.63 -9.55 -13.21
CA HIS A 21 3.00 -10.85 -13.02
C HIS A 21 3.78 -11.76 -12.06
N ARG A 22 4.31 -11.18 -10.98
CA ARG A 22 5.06 -11.93 -9.97
C ARG A 22 4.12 -12.48 -8.91
N PRO A 23 4.36 -13.71 -8.40
CA PRO A 23 3.59 -14.21 -7.26
C PRO A 23 3.75 -13.31 -6.03
N ALA A 24 2.65 -13.11 -5.28
CA ALA A 24 2.63 -12.24 -4.12
C ALA A 24 3.68 -12.61 -3.08
N ALA A 25 3.82 -13.90 -2.78
CA ALA A 25 4.79 -14.37 -1.80
C ALA A 25 6.24 -14.05 -2.22
N VAL A 26 6.54 -14.18 -3.51
CA VAL A 26 7.87 -13.86 -4.06
C VAL A 26 8.14 -12.37 -3.98
N ALA A 27 7.19 -11.55 -4.41
CA ALA A 27 7.34 -10.10 -4.38
C ALA A 27 7.53 -9.57 -2.95
N LEU A 28 6.76 -10.09 -1.99
CA LEU A 28 6.88 -9.73 -0.58
C LEU A 28 8.22 -10.16 0.02
N SER A 29 8.66 -11.38 -0.30
CA SER A 29 9.96 -11.89 0.16
C SER A 29 11.11 -11.04 -0.38
N ASP A 30 11.11 -10.73 -1.66
CA ASP A 30 12.15 -9.92 -2.29
C ASP A 30 12.17 -8.50 -1.72
N TRP A 31 11.01 -7.91 -1.47
CA TRP A 31 10.92 -6.60 -0.84
C TRP A 31 11.57 -6.64 0.55
N GLY A 32 11.27 -7.67 1.35
CA GLY A 32 11.84 -7.84 2.69
C GLY A 32 13.36 -7.97 2.67
N LYS A 33 13.89 -8.69 1.70
CA LYS A 33 15.36 -8.85 1.53
C LYS A 33 16.04 -7.54 1.18
N SER A 34 15.38 -6.69 0.39
CA SER A 34 15.91 -5.38 -0.01
C SER A 34 15.73 -4.32 1.08
N HIS A 35 14.84 -4.55 2.04
CA HIS A 35 14.47 -3.58 3.06
C HIS A 35 14.64 -4.19 4.46
N ARG A 36 15.87 -4.55 4.81
CA ARG A 36 16.19 -5.26 6.06
C ARG A 36 15.87 -4.47 7.33
N PHE A 37 15.70 -3.16 7.22
CA PHE A 37 15.28 -2.33 8.34
C PHE A 37 13.83 -2.59 8.77
N ALA A 38 13.02 -3.20 7.91
CA ALA A 38 11.65 -3.54 8.23
C ALA A 38 11.60 -4.78 9.12
N GLY A 39 11.05 -4.64 10.31
CA GLY A 39 10.88 -5.74 11.25
C GLY A 39 9.78 -6.71 10.83
N SER A 40 9.63 -7.80 11.59
CA SER A 40 8.60 -8.81 11.32
C SER A 40 7.19 -8.23 11.38
N GLY A 41 6.93 -7.31 12.32
CA GLY A 41 5.64 -6.63 12.42
C GLY A 41 5.35 -5.75 11.21
N ASP A 42 6.36 -5.04 10.72
CA ASP A 42 6.24 -4.21 9.51
C ASP A 42 5.94 -5.07 8.28
N ARG A 43 6.68 -6.16 8.12
CA ARG A 43 6.47 -7.08 7.00
C ARG A 43 5.09 -7.72 7.04
N ALA A 44 4.60 -8.06 8.22
CA ALA A 44 3.24 -8.59 8.39
C ALA A 44 2.18 -7.56 8.01
N ALA A 45 2.35 -6.31 8.43
CA ALA A 45 1.43 -5.23 8.10
C ALA A 45 1.36 -4.97 6.58
N ILE A 46 2.52 -4.94 5.94
CA ILE A 46 2.62 -4.77 4.48
C ILE A 46 1.97 -5.95 3.76
N GLY A 47 2.25 -7.17 4.20
CA GLY A 47 1.66 -8.39 3.64
C GLY A 47 0.13 -8.39 3.75
N ASN A 48 -0.39 -7.99 4.90
CA ASN A 48 -1.84 -7.91 5.12
C ASN A 48 -2.50 -6.91 4.16
N LEU A 49 -1.89 -5.74 3.96
CA LEU A 49 -2.38 -4.75 2.99
C LEU A 49 -2.39 -5.31 1.56
N VAL A 50 -1.30 -5.94 1.16
CA VAL A 50 -1.16 -6.49 -0.19
C VAL A 50 -2.16 -7.61 -0.45
N TYR A 51 -2.26 -8.60 0.47
CA TYR A 51 -3.19 -9.70 0.31
C TYR A 51 -4.65 -9.25 0.37
N ASP A 52 -4.98 -8.28 1.22
CA ASP A 52 -6.32 -7.72 1.28
C ASP A 52 -6.66 -6.99 -0.03
N ALA A 53 -5.71 -6.21 -0.55
CA ALA A 53 -5.86 -5.53 -1.83
C ALA A 53 -6.11 -6.50 -2.98
N LEU A 54 -5.37 -7.61 -3.03
CA LEU A 54 -5.53 -8.64 -4.06
C LEU A 54 -6.88 -9.33 -3.94
N ARG A 55 -7.26 -9.73 -2.73
CA ARG A 55 -8.51 -10.45 -2.48
C ARG A 55 -9.73 -9.61 -2.82
N ARG A 56 -9.69 -8.30 -2.58
CA ARG A 56 -10.81 -7.40 -2.73
C ARG A 56 -10.62 -6.37 -3.86
N LYS A 57 -9.76 -6.67 -4.79
CA LYS A 57 -9.34 -5.73 -5.83
C LYS A 57 -10.50 -5.05 -6.57
N ARG A 58 -11.50 -5.82 -6.99
CA ARG A 58 -12.65 -5.28 -7.73
C ARG A 58 -13.47 -4.29 -6.90
N SER A 59 -13.76 -4.65 -5.65
CA SER A 59 -14.50 -3.79 -4.73
C SER A 59 -13.75 -2.51 -4.43
N LEU A 60 -12.44 -2.63 -4.17
CA LEU A 60 -11.59 -1.49 -3.85
C LEU A 60 -11.42 -0.56 -5.05
N ALA A 61 -11.25 -1.14 -6.25
CA ALA A 61 -11.15 -0.37 -7.48
C ALA A 61 -12.45 0.38 -7.77
N ALA A 62 -13.60 -0.25 -7.57
CA ALA A 62 -14.91 0.39 -7.74
C ALA A 62 -15.06 1.56 -6.76
N GLN A 63 -14.65 1.38 -5.52
CA GLN A 63 -14.70 2.40 -4.47
C GLN A 63 -13.90 3.64 -4.83
N MET A 64 -12.73 3.44 -5.44
CA MET A 64 -11.80 4.52 -5.78
C MET A 64 -11.99 5.07 -7.19
N GLY A 65 -12.78 4.41 -8.03
CA GLY A 65 -12.90 4.76 -9.43
C GLY A 65 -11.61 4.52 -10.23
N SER A 66 -10.72 3.67 -9.74
CA SER A 66 -9.44 3.37 -10.36
C SER A 66 -8.94 2.01 -9.90
N ASP A 67 -8.37 1.22 -10.81
CA ASP A 67 -7.81 -0.10 -10.53
C ASP A 67 -6.27 -0.07 -10.34
N GLY A 68 -5.67 1.10 -10.33
CA GLY A 68 -4.23 1.24 -10.13
C GLY A 68 -3.78 0.76 -8.74
N PRO A 69 -2.54 0.27 -8.62
CA PRO A 69 -2.03 -0.25 -7.34
C PRO A 69 -2.15 0.75 -6.19
N ARG A 70 -1.87 2.00 -6.44
CA ARG A 70 -1.95 3.06 -5.43
C ARG A 70 -3.38 3.23 -4.91
N ALA A 71 -4.35 3.30 -5.81
CA ALA A 71 -5.76 3.46 -5.44
C ALA A 71 -6.26 2.27 -4.63
N VAL A 72 -5.93 1.06 -5.07
CA VAL A 72 -6.36 -0.19 -4.42
C VAL A 72 -5.74 -0.33 -3.03
N ILE A 73 -4.46 -0.06 -2.88
CA ILE A 73 -3.78 -0.11 -1.56
C ILE A 73 -4.32 0.96 -0.61
N LEU A 74 -4.56 2.17 -1.09
CA LEU A 74 -5.14 3.24 -0.26
C LEU A 74 -6.52 2.85 0.25
N ALA A 75 -7.36 2.28 -0.62
CA ALA A 75 -8.68 1.81 -0.24
C ALA A 75 -8.60 0.67 0.78
N ALA A 76 -7.67 -0.28 0.60
CA ALA A 76 -7.44 -1.36 1.55
C ALA A 76 -7.04 -0.81 2.93
N ALA A 77 -6.15 0.16 2.97
CA ALA A 77 -5.70 0.80 4.21
C ALA A 77 -6.85 1.52 4.93
N VAL A 78 -7.67 2.25 4.20
CA VAL A 78 -8.83 2.96 4.77
C VAL A 78 -9.85 1.96 5.32
N ASN A 79 -10.11 0.88 4.60
CA ASN A 79 -11.07 -0.14 5.03
C ASN A 79 -10.61 -0.96 6.23
N THR A 80 -9.31 -1.07 6.48
CA THR A 80 -8.78 -1.70 7.70
C THR A 80 -8.95 -0.80 8.94
N GLY A 81 -9.25 0.48 8.73
CA GLY A 81 -9.98 1.30 9.69
C GLY A 81 -9.35 1.64 11.02
N LYS A 82 -8.04 1.59 11.18
CA LYS A 82 -7.42 2.12 12.39
C LYS A 82 -7.29 3.63 12.24
N GLU A 83 -7.75 4.37 13.21
CA GLU A 83 -7.73 5.84 13.22
C GLU A 83 -6.34 6.40 12.92
N ASP A 84 -5.30 5.80 13.50
CA ASP A 84 -3.92 6.22 13.27
C ASP A 84 -3.50 6.08 11.81
N THR A 85 -3.94 5.01 11.16
CA THR A 85 -3.68 4.77 9.74
C THR A 85 -4.35 5.84 8.88
N ILE A 86 -5.59 6.18 9.19
CA ILE A 86 -6.34 7.22 8.49
C ILE A 86 -5.65 8.58 8.66
N ARG A 87 -5.22 8.92 9.87
CA ARG A 87 -4.49 10.16 10.14
C ARG A 87 -3.18 10.24 9.37
N ALA A 88 -2.44 9.12 9.33
CA ALA A 88 -1.18 9.05 8.59
C ALA A 88 -1.41 9.22 7.08
N LEU A 89 -2.47 8.62 6.54
CA LEU A 89 -2.89 8.79 5.15
C LEU A 89 -3.22 10.24 4.84
N CYS A 90 -4.02 10.89 5.67
CA CYS A 90 -4.40 12.28 5.48
C CYS A 90 -3.18 13.19 5.50
N ARG A 91 -2.24 12.96 6.42
CA ARG A 91 -0.99 13.71 6.49
C ARG A 91 -0.15 13.51 5.24
N GLY A 92 0.00 12.26 4.81
CA GLY A 92 0.75 11.94 3.59
C GLY A 92 0.15 12.58 2.35
N LEU A 93 -1.17 12.59 2.23
CA LEU A 93 -1.86 13.23 1.12
C LEU A 93 -1.68 14.76 1.13
N LEU A 94 -1.72 15.37 2.31
CA LEU A 94 -1.48 16.81 2.44
C LEU A 94 -0.05 17.18 2.04
N GLU A 95 0.93 16.43 2.50
CA GLU A 95 2.33 16.65 2.14
C GLU A 95 2.56 16.47 0.63
N TRP A 96 1.96 15.42 0.06
CA TRP A 96 2.02 15.17 -1.37
C TRP A 96 1.40 16.33 -2.17
N ALA A 97 0.23 16.80 -1.75
CA ALA A 97 -0.47 17.90 -2.41
C ALA A 97 0.34 19.19 -2.39
N LYS A 98 1.00 19.49 -1.26
CA LYS A 98 1.86 20.67 -1.12
C LYS A 98 3.10 20.59 -2.02
N ALA A 99 3.60 19.38 -2.27
CA ALA A 99 4.79 19.16 -3.09
C ALA A 99 4.48 19.23 -4.59
N GLN A 100 3.20 19.20 -5.01
CA GLN A 100 2.85 19.27 -6.41
C GLN A 100 3.00 20.70 -6.95
N PRO A 101 3.46 20.86 -8.20
CA PRO A 101 3.50 22.19 -8.81
C PRO A 101 2.08 22.74 -8.98
N ALA A 102 1.93 24.04 -8.87
CA ALA A 102 0.65 24.71 -9.12
C ALA A 102 0.22 24.47 -10.57
N PRO A 103 -1.10 24.28 -10.81
CA PRO A 103 -1.58 24.10 -12.18
C PRO A 103 -1.40 25.36 -13.03
#